data_1602db65f3b619395d2b5494eb49ffe6
#
_entry.id   1602db65f3b619395d2b5494eb49ffe6
#
_cell.length_a   1.000
_cell.length_b   1.000
_cell.length_c   1.000
_cell.angle_alpha   90.00
_cell.angle_beta   90.00
_cell.angle_gamma   90.00
#
_symmetry.space_group_name_H-M   'P 1'
#
loop_
_entity.id
_entity.type
_entity.pdbx_description
1 polymer ?
#
loop_
_entity_poly.entity_id
_entity_poly.type
_entity_poly.pdbx_seq_one_letter_code
_entity_poly.pdbx_strand_id
1 'polypeptide(L)'
;MQFLIRGYDGKDEGAMDRRMAARAAHLEYVKECKEKGHVRFGGPLLNEKNEMCGSMMVLDFPSEVELNAWKEKEPYVTGNVWQEIHIEMMRVADVFL
;
A
#
# COMPACT_ATOMS: atom_id res chain seq x y z
N MET A 1 16.10 0.15 -4.53
CA MET A 1 15.52 -1.18 -4.25
C MET A 1 14.01 -1.12 -4.45
N GLN A 2 13.47 -2.09 -5.14
CA GLN A 2 12.03 -2.15 -5.39
C GLN A 2 11.39 -3.24 -4.55
N PHE A 3 10.16 -2.99 -4.14
CA PHE A 3 9.42 -3.86 -3.23
C PHE A 3 7.98 -3.99 -3.70
N LEU A 4 7.43 -5.18 -3.55
CA LEU A 4 6.00 -5.40 -3.66
C LEU A 4 5.44 -5.46 -2.25
N ILE A 5 4.48 -4.60 -1.95
CA ILE A 5 3.73 -4.68 -0.71
C ILE A 5 2.30 -5.12 -0.99
N ARG A 6 1.80 -6.05 -0.18
CA ARG A 6 0.41 -6.48 -0.17
C ARG A 6 -0.11 -6.31 1.25
N GLY A 7 -1.13 -5.48 1.40
CA GLY A 7 -1.79 -5.30 2.68
C GLY A 7 -3.20 -5.84 2.60
N TYR A 8 -3.60 -6.64 3.58
CA TYR A 8 -4.95 -7.19 3.65
C TYR A 8 -5.70 -6.58 4.80
N ASP A 9 -6.89 -6.08 4.51
CA ASP A 9 -7.76 -5.45 5.49
C ASP A 9 -8.22 -6.47 6.54
N GLY A 10 -8.61 -5.97 7.70
CA GLY A 10 -9.25 -6.80 8.70
C GLY A 10 -10.52 -7.45 8.15
N LYS A 11 -10.95 -8.54 8.78
CA LYS A 11 -12.11 -9.32 8.33
C LYS A 11 -13.34 -9.10 9.21
N ASP A 12 -13.26 -8.18 10.14
CA ASP A 12 -14.34 -7.82 11.04
C ASP A 12 -15.32 -6.85 10.38
N GLU A 13 -16.46 -6.62 11.01
CA GLU A 13 -17.51 -5.75 10.47
C GLU A 13 -17.07 -4.30 10.27
N GLY A 14 -16.13 -3.81 11.08
CA GLY A 14 -15.64 -2.44 10.99
C GLY A 14 -14.54 -2.21 9.95
N ALA A 15 -14.10 -3.24 9.25
CA ALA A 15 -12.96 -3.15 8.34
C ALA A 15 -13.17 -2.13 7.22
N MET A 16 -14.31 -2.17 6.56
CA MET A 16 -14.60 -1.23 5.46
C MET A 16 -14.70 0.20 5.95
N ASP A 17 -15.29 0.43 7.11
CA ASP A 17 -15.37 1.77 7.70
C ASP A 17 -13.99 2.34 7.99
N ARG A 18 -13.07 1.51 8.52
CA ARG A 18 -11.68 1.95 8.75
C ARG A 18 -11.00 2.31 7.43
N ARG A 19 -11.19 1.47 6.40
CA ARG A 19 -10.62 1.75 5.08
C ARG A 19 -11.15 3.05 4.51
N MET A 20 -12.43 3.26 4.53
CA MET A 20 -13.03 4.47 3.99
C MET A 20 -12.65 5.72 4.79
N ALA A 21 -12.49 5.60 6.11
CA ALA A 21 -12.04 6.70 6.95
C ALA A 21 -10.61 7.14 6.64
N ALA A 22 -9.73 6.21 6.27
CA ALA A 22 -8.32 6.50 5.97
C ALA A 22 -8.06 6.76 4.48
N ARG A 23 -9.03 6.49 3.60
CA ARG A 23 -8.79 6.44 2.15
C ARG A 23 -8.30 7.76 1.55
N ALA A 24 -8.91 8.88 1.91
CA ALA A 24 -8.51 10.18 1.35
C ALA A 24 -7.07 10.52 1.72
N ALA A 25 -6.69 10.31 2.98
CA ALA A 25 -5.32 10.55 3.44
C ALA A 25 -4.34 9.58 2.76
N HIS A 26 -4.72 8.32 2.60
CA HIS A 26 -3.90 7.33 1.89
C HIS A 26 -3.64 7.76 0.45
N LEU A 27 -4.67 8.14 -0.30
CA LEU A 27 -4.50 8.54 -1.69
C LEU A 27 -3.64 9.79 -1.84
N GLU A 28 -3.76 10.74 -0.92
CA GLU A 28 -2.92 11.94 -0.90
C GLU A 28 -1.46 11.57 -0.64
N TYR A 29 -1.21 10.68 0.32
CA TYR A 29 0.13 10.21 0.64
C TYR A 29 0.75 9.44 -0.53
N VAL A 30 -0.03 8.58 -1.19
CA VAL A 30 0.42 7.85 -2.39
C VAL A 30 0.81 8.83 -3.49
N LYS A 31 0.02 9.86 -3.71
CA LYS A 31 0.31 10.89 -4.72
C LYS A 31 1.63 11.59 -4.43
N GLU A 32 1.86 12.03 -3.19
CA GLU A 32 3.12 12.64 -2.79
C GLU A 32 4.31 11.71 -3.01
N CYS A 33 4.16 10.45 -2.63
CA CYS A 33 5.23 9.46 -2.78
C CYS A 33 5.48 9.12 -4.25
N LYS A 34 4.45 9.10 -5.07
CA LYS A 34 4.60 8.92 -6.52
C LYS A 34 5.41 10.06 -7.13
N GLU A 35 5.12 11.28 -6.75
CA GLU A 35 5.85 12.46 -7.23
C GLU A 35 7.33 12.43 -6.88
N LYS A 36 7.67 11.81 -5.74
CA LYS A 36 9.06 11.61 -5.30
C LYS A 36 9.72 10.37 -5.93
N GLY A 37 8.99 9.60 -6.72
CA GLY A 37 9.51 8.37 -7.35
C GLY A 37 9.49 7.15 -6.45
N HIS A 38 8.85 7.22 -5.29
CA HIS A 38 8.81 6.11 -4.32
C HIS A 38 7.68 5.12 -4.55
N VAL A 39 6.67 5.49 -5.32
CA VAL A 39 5.56 4.60 -5.69
C VAL A 39 5.48 4.53 -7.20
N ARG A 40 5.55 3.31 -7.74
CA ARG A 40 5.45 3.09 -9.18
C ARG A 40 4.00 2.95 -9.63
N PHE A 41 3.27 2.07 -8.99
CA PHE A 41 1.83 1.90 -9.18
C PHE A 41 1.25 1.07 -8.04
N GLY A 42 -0.06 0.98 -7.99
CA GLY A 42 -0.75 0.16 -7.02
C GLY A 42 -2.25 0.30 -7.18
N GLY A 43 -2.98 -0.40 -6.38
CA GLY A 43 -4.43 -0.38 -6.37
C GLY A 43 -5.03 -1.31 -5.34
N PRO A 44 -6.34 -1.28 -5.17
CA PRO A 44 -7.00 -2.17 -4.24
C PRO A 44 -7.03 -3.60 -4.75
N LEU A 45 -6.98 -4.56 -3.83
CA LEU A 45 -7.30 -5.95 -4.09
C LEU A 45 -8.79 -6.15 -3.86
N LEU A 46 -9.42 -6.95 -4.69
CA LEU A 46 -10.87 -7.14 -4.64
C LEU A 46 -11.21 -8.59 -4.28
N ASN A 47 -12.28 -8.76 -3.51
CA ASN A 47 -12.81 -10.09 -3.22
C ASN A 47 -13.77 -10.54 -4.35
N GLU A 48 -14.39 -11.71 -4.17
CA GLU A 48 -15.30 -12.28 -5.16
C GLU A 48 -16.53 -11.41 -5.44
N LYS A 49 -16.90 -10.56 -4.50
CA LYS A 49 -18.03 -9.64 -4.62
C LYS A 49 -17.62 -8.28 -5.20
N ASN A 50 -16.38 -8.18 -5.68
CA ASN A 50 -15.84 -6.94 -6.24
C ASN A 50 -15.69 -5.82 -5.20
N GLU A 51 -15.55 -6.17 -3.94
CA GLU A 51 -15.34 -5.23 -2.84
C GLU A 51 -13.85 -5.14 -2.49
N MET A 52 -13.39 -3.97 -2.13
CA MET A 52 -12.00 -3.77 -1.71
C MET A 52 -11.73 -4.52 -0.40
N CYS A 53 -10.72 -5.38 -0.40
CA CYS A 53 -10.34 -6.17 0.76
C CYS A 53 -8.85 -6.08 1.09
N GLY A 54 -8.13 -5.26 0.37
CA GLY A 54 -6.70 -5.08 0.55
C GLY A 54 -6.15 -4.12 -0.47
N SER A 55 -4.83 -4.05 -0.55
CA SER A 55 -4.12 -3.20 -1.50
C SER A 55 -2.81 -3.84 -1.89
N MET A 56 -2.32 -3.52 -3.10
CA MET A 56 -0.96 -3.84 -3.50
C MET A 56 -0.29 -2.58 -4.01
N MET A 57 1.02 -2.49 -3.82
CA MET A 57 1.80 -1.37 -4.35
C MET A 57 3.19 -1.85 -4.73
N VAL A 58 3.74 -1.27 -5.78
CA VAL A 58 5.15 -1.44 -6.13
C VAL A 58 5.87 -0.16 -5.74
N LEU A 59 6.84 -0.32 -4.85
CA LEU A 59 7.57 0.77 -4.19
C LEU A 59 9.03 0.77 -4.61
N ASP A 60 9.64 1.95 -4.55
CA ASP A 60 11.04 2.14 -4.88
C ASP A 60 11.69 3.03 -3.81
N PHE A 61 12.54 2.45 -3.00
CA PHE A 61 13.27 3.14 -1.94
C PHE A 61 14.76 2.79 -1.97
N PRO A 62 15.64 3.71 -1.56
CA PRO A 62 17.06 3.41 -1.53
C PRO A 62 17.45 2.29 -0.55
N SER A 63 16.65 2.07 0.49
CA SER A 63 16.96 1.09 1.54
C SER A 63 15.70 0.61 2.25
N GLU A 64 15.82 -0.48 3.00
CA GLU A 64 14.74 -0.97 3.85
C GLU A 64 14.43 0.00 4.99
N VAL A 65 15.41 0.77 5.45
CA VAL A 65 15.20 1.78 6.50
C VAL A 65 14.20 2.83 6.03
N GLU A 66 14.37 3.32 4.80
CA GLU A 66 13.45 4.31 4.24
C GLU A 66 12.08 3.72 3.91
N LEU A 67 12.05 2.47 3.46
CA LEU A 67 10.79 1.75 3.28
C LEU A 67 10.01 1.67 4.60
N ASN A 68 10.68 1.32 5.69
CA ASN A 68 10.05 1.22 7.00
C ASN A 68 9.57 2.57 7.51
N ALA A 69 10.33 3.64 7.26
CA ALA A 69 9.91 5.00 7.60
C ALA A 69 8.64 5.40 6.83
N TRP A 70 8.55 5.04 5.56
CA TRP A 70 7.35 5.26 4.75
C TRP A 70 6.16 4.50 5.33
N LYS A 71 6.36 3.23 5.67
CA LYS A 71 5.29 2.37 6.19
C LYS A 71 4.69 2.95 7.48
N GLU A 72 5.51 3.51 8.35
CA GLU A 72 5.05 4.10 9.61
C GLU A 72 4.14 5.32 9.41
N LYS A 73 4.18 5.93 8.24
CA LYS A 73 3.38 7.12 7.92
C LYS A 73 2.19 6.80 7.01
N GLU A 74 2.12 5.59 6.49
CA GLU A 74 1.07 5.19 5.56
C GLU A 74 -0.28 5.16 6.29
N PRO A 75 -1.29 5.94 5.86
CA PRO A 75 -2.57 5.99 6.56
C PRO A 75 -3.31 4.66 6.65
N TYR A 76 -3.09 3.73 5.73
CA TYR A 76 -3.67 2.40 5.85
C TYR A 76 -2.97 1.54 6.90
N VAL A 77 -1.76 1.90 7.28
CA VAL A 77 -1.06 1.28 8.42
C VAL A 77 -1.47 1.97 9.71
N THR A 78 -1.35 3.30 9.78
CA THR A 78 -1.65 4.06 11.00
C THR A 78 -3.13 4.00 11.36
N GLY A 79 -4.01 3.89 10.36
CA GLY A 79 -5.45 3.75 10.57
C GLY A 79 -5.90 2.31 10.81
N ASN A 80 -4.97 1.39 10.98
CA ASN A 80 -5.26 -0.02 11.25
C ASN A 80 -6.16 -0.68 10.18
N VAL A 81 -5.99 -0.26 8.93
CA VAL A 81 -6.74 -0.82 7.81
C VAL A 81 -6.13 -2.15 7.39
N TRP A 82 -4.83 -2.16 7.05
CA TRP A 82 -4.11 -3.39 6.75
C TRP A 82 -3.75 -4.08 8.05
N GLN A 83 -4.23 -5.29 8.24
CA GLN A 83 -3.95 -6.08 9.44
C GLN A 83 -3.02 -7.25 9.15
N GLU A 84 -2.75 -7.51 7.89
CA GLU A 84 -1.75 -8.47 7.44
C GLU A 84 -0.96 -7.80 6.32
N ILE A 85 0.36 -7.73 6.46
CA ILE A 85 1.23 -7.03 5.50
C ILE A 85 2.35 -7.97 5.06
N HIS A 86 2.51 -8.10 3.76
CA HIS A 86 3.59 -8.87 3.14
C HIS A 86 4.42 -7.94 2.26
N ILE A 87 5.73 -7.98 2.44
CA ILE A 87 6.66 -7.17 1.64
C ILE A 87 7.72 -8.11 1.06
N GLU A 88 7.89 -8.05 -0.25
CA GLU A 88 8.88 -8.85 -0.96
C GLU A 88 9.76 -7.93 -1.80
N MET A 89 11.06 -8.22 -1.85
CA MET A 89 11.93 -7.56 -2.81
C MET A 89 11.57 -8.03 -4.21
N MET A 90 11.57 -7.09 -5.15
CA MET A 90 11.31 -7.40 -6.55
C MET A 90 12.08 -6.45 -7.45
N ARG A 91 12.04 -6.68 -8.72
CA ARG A 91 12.54 -5.75 -9.73
C ARG A 91 11.48 -5.60 -10.81
N VAL A 92 11.11 -4.36 -11.09
CA VAL A 92 10.24 -4.08 -12.24
C VAL A 92 11.01 -4.46 -13.51
N ALA A 93 10.40 -5.27 -14.35
CA ALA A 93 11.05 -5.67 -15.60
C ALA A 93 11.25 -4.46 -16.53
N ASP A 94 12.38 -4.43 -17.23
CA ASP A 94 12.75 -3.30 -18.08
C ASP A 94 11.69 -2.93 -19.10
N VAL A 95 10.90 -3.90 -19.56
CA VAL A 95 9.84 -3.69 -20.54
C VAL A 95 8.74 -2.74 -20.01
N PHE A 96 8.64 -2.57 -18.69
CA PHE A 96 7.64 -1.68 -18.06
C PHE A 96 8.23 -0.32 -17.64
N LEU A 97 9.48 -0.07 -17.95
CA LEU A 97 10.15 1.18 -17.56
C LEU A 97 10.20 2.19 -18.70
#